data_6a46c9716531e037beb3603aa9c48e4a
#
_entry.id   6a46c9716531e037beb3603aa9c48e4a
#
_cell.length_a   1.000
_cell.length_b   1.000
_cell.length_c   1.000
_cell.angle_alpha   90.00
_cell.angle_beta   90.00
_cell.angle_gamma   90.00
#
_symmetry.space_group_name_H-M   'P 1'
#
loop_
_entity.id
_entity.type
_entity.pdbx_description
1 polymer ?
#
loop_
_entity_poly.entity_id
_entity_poly.type
_entity_poly.pdbx_seq_one_letter_code
_entity_poly.pdbx_strand_id
1 'polypeptide(L)'
;MPQTNETIFVTAELKIKTNIERAAALEAIEQFCLDMQSEPGCLQAIATYDQSQSDRVILLEQYVNREAINQHFVMPHTQVFIERDITELVQAFETQRGPIKAQEQEI
;
A
#
# COMPACT_ATOMS: atom_id res chain seq x y z
N MET A 1 9.95 -23.24 -14.84
CA MET A 1 9.87 -22.61 -14.59
C MET A 1 10.07 -21.65 -14.27
N PRO A 2 10.00 -21.46 -14.59
CA PRO A 2 10.47 -20.48 -14.17
C PRO A 2 9.92 -19.86 -13.20
N GLN A 3 10.21 -19.79 -12.55
CA GLN A 3 9.76 -19.14 -11.68
C GLN A 3 9.83 -17.83 -11.84
N THR A 4 8.94 -17.22 -12.21
CA THR A 4 8.92 -15.84 -12.26
C THR A 4 8.56 -15.33 -10.92
N ASN A 5 9.13 -14.27 -10.57
CA ASN A 5 8.81 -13.60 -9.37
C ASN A 5 7.77 -12.55 -9.70
N GLU A 6 6.52 -12.91 -9.53
CA GLU A 6 5.42 -12.00 -9.88
C GLU A 6 5.00 -11.10 -8.75
N THR A 7 5.52 -11.33 -7.57
CA THR A 7 5.15 -10.52 -6.41
C THR A 7 5.48 -9.05 -6.66
N ILE A 8 4.51 -8.19 -6.40
CA ILE A 8 4.69 -6.76 -6.57
C ILE A 8 4.60 -6.09 -5.21
N PHE A 9 5.58 -5.26 -4.92
CA PHE A 9 5.61 -4.47 -3.69
C PHE A 9 5.05 -3.10 -4.02
N VAL A 10 4.12 -2.64 -3.21
CA VAL A 10 3.56 -1.30 -3.37
C VAL A 10 3.92 -0.49 -2.15
N THR A 11 4.56 0.63 -2.37
CA THR A 11 4.89 1.58 -1.31
C THR A 11 4.09 2.84 -1.60
N ALA A 12 3.16 3.17 -0.71
CA ALA A 12 2.28 4.32 -0.94
C ALA A 12 2.46 5.34 0.16
N GLU A 13 2.71 6.56 -0.24
CA GLU A 13 2.80 7.66 0.73
C GLU A 13 1.46 8.38 0.77
N LEU A 14 0.88 8.44 1.95
CA LEU A 14 -0.38 9.13 2.19
C LEU A 14 -0.15 10.30 3.12
N LYS A 15 -1.00 11.31 2.97
CA LYS A 15 -1.01 12.44 3.89
C LYS A 15 -2.38 12.48 4.55
N ILE A 16 -2.40 12.51 5.88
CA ILE A 16 -3.64 12.65 6.63
C ILE A 16 -4.10 14.09 6.47
N LYS A 17 -5.37 14.28 6.12
CA LYS A 17 -5.89 15.62 5.88
C LYS A 17 -6.02 16.39 7.17
N THR A 18 -5.83 17.70 7.08
CA THR A 18 -5.74 18.55 8.27
C THR A 18 -7.04 18.65 9.02
N ASN A 19 -8.16 18.43 8.36
CA ASN A 19 -9.48 18.53 9.00
C ASN A 19 -9.92 17.23 9.65
N ILE A 20 -9.05 16.21 9.67
CA ILE A 20 -9.37 14.90 10.24
C ILE A 20 -8.62 14.75 11.55
N GLU A 21 -9.34 14.32 12.58
CA GLU A 21 -8.70 14.05 13.86
C GLU A 21 -7.73 12.90 13.71
N ARG A 22 -6.52 13.07 14.24
CA ARG A 22 -5.45 12.10 14.00
C ARG A 22 -5.79 10.71 14.51
N ALA A 23 -6.37 10.61 15.72
CA ALA A 23 -6.69 9.30 16.28
C ALA A 23 -7.70 8.56 15.39
N ALA A 24 -8.68 9.28 14.87
CA ALA A 24 -9.67 8.67 13.99
C ALA A 24 -9.03 8.25 12.67
N ALA A 25 -8.10 9.06 12.16
CA ALA A 25 -7.40 8.72 10.93
C ALA A 25 -6.58 7.46 11.11
N LEU A 26 -5.83 7.35 12.22
CA LEU A 26 -5.00 6.17 12.47
C LEU A 26 -5.86 4.92 12.58
N GLU A 27 -6.99 5.02 13.26
CA GLU A 27 -7.89 3.89 13.41
C GLU A 27 -8.39 3.42 12.04
N ALA A 28 -8.78 4.36 11.18
CA ALA A 28 -9.28 4.03 9.86
C ALA A 28 -8.20 3.40 8.99
N ILE A 29 -6.97 3.91 9.08
CA ILE A 29 -5.86 3.38 8.31
C ILE A 29 -5.52 1.97 8.76
N GLU A 30 -5.47 1.73 10.08
CA GLU A 30 -5.17 0.40 10.59
C GLU A 30 -6.25 -0.60 10.19
N GLN A 31 -7.50 -0.18 10.25
CA GLN A 31 -8.60 -1.06 9.83
C GLN A 31 -8.49 -1.37 8.34
N PHE A 32 -8.13 -0.38 7.53
CA PHE A 32 -7.94 -0.60 6.10
C PHE A 32 -6.84 -1.63 5.85
N CYS A 33 -5.74 -1.56 6.61
CA CYS A 33 -4.67 -2.55 6.47
C CYS A 33 -5.15 -3.95 6.83
N LEU A 34 -5.95 -4.08 7.87
CA LEU A 34 -6.52 -5.37 8.23
C LEU A 34 -7.43 -5.90 7.12
N ASP A 35 -8.23 -5.02 6.55
CA ASP A 35 -9.12 -5.40 5.46
C ASP A 35 -8.31 -5.85 4.24
N MET A 36 -7.23 -5.14 3.92
CA MET A 36 -6.36 -5.53 2.82
C MET A 36 -5.74 -6.90 3.05
N GLN A 37 -5.36 -7.19 4.30
CA GLN A 37 -4.77 -8.49 4.62
C GLN A 37 -5.74 -9.64 4.41
N SER A 38 -7.03 -9.38 4.39
CA SER A 38 -8.03 -10.41 4.14
C SER A 38 -8.17 -10.75 2.65
N GLU A 39 -7.59 -9.96 1.77
CA GLU A 39 -7.68 -10.19 0.33
C GLU A 39 -6.82 -11.39 -0.05
N PRO A 40 -7.34 -12.31 -0.87
CA PRO A 40 -6.60 -13.55 -1.17
C PRO A 40 -5.21 -13.33 -1.76
N GLY A 41 -5.05 -12.28 -2.55
CA GLY A 41 -3.77 -12.03 -3.21
C GLY A 41 -2.87 -11.05 -2.48
N CYS A 42 -3.27 -10.58 -1.31
CA CYS A 42 -2.46 -9.62 -0.56
C CYS A 42 -1.59 -10.39 0.44
N LEU A 43 -0.28 -10.23 0.30
CA LEU A 43 0.68 -10.92 1.16
C LEU A 43 1.06 -10.09 2.37
N GLN A 44 0.93 -8.77 2.26
CA GLN A 44 1.31 -7.87 3.33
C GLN A 44 0.59 -6.55 3.16
N ALA A 45 0.15 -5.97 4.26
CA ALA A 45 -0.37 -4.62 4.29
C ALA A 45 -0.08 -4.05 5.66
N ILE A 46 0.86 -3.12 5.74
CA ILE A 46 1.32 -2.53 6.98
C ILE A 46 1.37 -1.02 6.82
N ALA A 47 0.86 -0.29 7.80
CA ALA A 47 0.99 1.15 7.83
C ALA A 47 2.16 1.51 8.73
N THR A 48 3.01 2.40 8.25
CA THR A 48 4.09 2.96 9.05
C THR A 48 3.92 4.46 9.08
N TYR A 49 4.41 5.09 10.14
CA TYR A 49 4.14 6.50 10.39
C TYR A 49 5.46 7.24 10.51
N ASP A 50 5.54 8.38 9.83
CA ASP A 50 6.79 9.14 9.80
C ASP A 50 7.11 9.69 11.18
N GLN A 51 8.38 9.59 11.55
CA GLN A 51 8.83 10.03 12.88
C GLN A 51 8.84 11.55 13.02
N SER A 52 8.94 12.26 11.92
CA SER A 52 9.08 13.72 11.93
C SER A 52 7.82 14.44 11.48
N GLN A 53 7.05 13.83 10.58
CA GLN A 53 5.83 14.45 10.06
C GLN A 53 4.63 13.64 10.46
N SER A 54 3.84 14.17 11.38
CA SER A 54 2.74 13.41 11.97
C SER A 54 1.62 13.09 10.99
N ASP A 55 1.56 13.77 9.86
CA ASP A 55 0.53 13.52 8.86
C ASP A 55 1.00 12.61 7.72
N ARG A 56 2.27 12.17 7.72
CA ARG A 56 2.79 11.29 6.66
C ARG A 56 2.68 9.84 7.08
N VAL A 57 2.08 9.04 6.21
CA VAL A 57 1.92 7.61 6.43
C VAL A 57 2.48 6.89 5.23
N ILE A 58 3.25 5.84 5.47
CA ILE A 58 3.78 5.02 4.38
C ILE A 58 3.16 3.63 4.51
N LEU A 59 2.41 3.23 3.51
CA LEU A 59 1.85 1.88 3.45
C LEU A 59 2.84 0.98 2.73
N LEU A 60 3.10 -0.17 3.32
CA LEU A 60 3.98 -1.19 2.74
C LEU A 60 3.11 -2.40 2.41
N GLU A 61 2.94 -2.66 1.12
CA GLU A 61 2.02 -3.68 0.64
C GLU A 61 2.73 -4.65 -0.27
N GLN A 62 2.26 -5.90 -0.29
CA GLN A 62 2.78 -6.91 -1.21
C GLN A 62 1.61 -7.68 -1.78
N TYR A 63 1.64 -7.91 -3.08
CA TYR A 63 0.60 -8.66 -3.79
C TYR A 63 1.24 -9.75 -4.62
N VAL A 64 0.54 -10.89 -4.73
CA VAL A 64 1.10 -12.05 -5.44
C VAL A 64 1.34 -11.77 -6.92
N ASN A 65 0.56 -10.87 -7.52
CA ASN A 65 0.70 -10.54 -8.94
C ASN A 65 -0.13 -9.30 -9.27
N ARG A 66 -0.11 -8.91 -10.53
CA ARG A 66 -0.86 -7.75 -11.00
C ARG A 66 -2.36 -7.91 -10.81
N GLU A 67 -2.87 -9.11 -11.02
CA GLU A 67 -4.30 -9.37 -10.88
C GLU A 67 -4.76 -9.09 -9.46
N ALA A 68 -3.94 -9.43 -8.47
CA ALA A 68 -4.28 -9.17 -7.07
C ALA A 68 -4.41 -7.67 -6.79
N ILE A 69 -3.56 -6.86 -7.43
CA ILE A 69 -3.66 -5.40 -7.29
C ILE A 69 -4.95 -4.91 -7.93
N ASN A 70 -5.28 -5.43 -9.11
CA ASN A 70 -6.52 -5.04 -9.78
C ASN A 70 -7.73 -5.37 -8.92
N GLN A 71 -7.71 -6.56 -8.30
CA GLN A 71 -8.79 -6.97 -7.41
C GLN A 71 -8.87 -6.07 -6.18
N HIS A 72 -7.73 -5.68 -5.64
CA HIS A 72 -7.68 -4.79 -4.48
C HIS A 72 -8.46 -3.50 -4.74
N PHE A 73 -8.29 -2.91 -5.93
CA PHE A 73 -8.91 -1.63 -6.21
C PHE A 73 -10.43 -1.71 -6.38
N VAL A 74 -10.97 -2.89 -6.65
CA VAL A 74 -12.43 -3.04 -6.78
C VAL A 74 -13.07 -3.61 -5.52
N MET A 75 -12.30 -3.85 -4.47
CA MET A 75 -12.85 -4.35 -3.22
C MET A 75 -13.69 -3.29 -2.54
N PRO A 76 -14.81 -3.68 -1.91
CA PRO A 76 -15.65 -2.72 -1.21
C PRO A 76 -14.90 -1.93 -0.14
N HIS A 77 -14.02 -2.58 0.62
CA HIS A 77 -13.30 -1.86 1.68
C HIS A 77 -12.34 -0.81 1.11
N THR A 78 -11.79 -1.05 -0.08
CA THR A 78 -10.92 -0.05 -0.71
C THR A 78 -11.74 1.14 -1.17
N GLN A 79 -12.89 0.88 -1.79
CA GLN A 79 -13.75 1.96 -2.25
C GLN A 79 -14.27 2.80 -1.08
N VAL A 80 -14.63 2.15 0.01
CA VAL A 80 -15.10 2.86 1.20
C VAL A 80 -14.00 3.73 1.78
N PHE A 81 -12.77 3.20 1.86
CA PHE A 81 -11.66 3.98 2.39
C PHE A 81 -11.41 5.22 1.55
N ILE A 82 -11.43 5.06 0.22
CA ILE A 82 -11.24 6.19 -0.68
C ILE A 82 -12.35 7.23 -0.48
N GLU A 83 -13.59 6.76 -0.38
CA GLU A 83 -14.74 7.67 -0.25
C GLU A 83 -14.74 8.43 1.07
N ARG A 84 -14.15 7.86 2.12
CA ARG A 84 -14.07 8.55 3.40
C ARG A 84 -13.17 9.77 3.33
N ASP A 85 -12.29 9.82 2.34
CA ASP A 85 -11.49 11.00 2.04
C ASP A 85 -10.65 11.48 3.23
N ILE A 86 -10.13 10.53 3.99
CA ILE A 86 -9.34 10.81 5.19
C ILE A 86 -7.92 11.18 4.83
N THR A 87 -7.40 10.57 3.77
CA THR A 87 -6.02 10.77 3.35
C THR A 87 -5.97 11.22 1.91
N GLU A 88 -4.80 11.75 1.56
CA GLU A 88 -4.49 12.16 0.20
C GLU A 88 -3.32 11.31 -0.26
N LEU A 89 -3.40 10.72 -1.44
CA LEU A 89 -2.27 9.97 -1.99
C LEU A 89 -1.24 10.94 -2.53
N VAL A 90 -0.04 10.91 -1.95
CA VAL A 90 1.04 11.79 -2.39
C VAL A 90 1.78 11.15 -3.55
N GLN A 91 2.17 9.89 -3.39
CA GLN A 91 2.84 9.12 -4.45
C GLN A 91 2.83 7.66 -4.09
N ALA A 92 3.04 6.81 -5.09
CA ALA A 92 3.12 5.38 -4.87
C ALA A 92 4.14 4.79 -5.85
N PHE A 93 4.78 3.72 -5.40
CA PHE A 93 5.77 3.00 -6.19
C PHE A 93 5.38 1.54 -6.26
N GLU A 94 5.53 0.95 -7.44
CA GLU A 94 5.36 -0.49 -7.61
C GLU A 94 6.72 -1.04 -7.98
N THR A 95 7.21 -1.98 -7.18
CA THR A 95 8.54 -2.53 -7.37
C THR A 95 8.48 -4.04 -7.28
N GLN A 96 9.52 -4.68 -7.77
CA GLN A 96 9.66 -6.13 -7.68
C GLN A 96 11.03 -6.44 -7.10
N ARG A 97 11.09 -7.65 -6.49
CA ARG A 97 12.35 -8.01 -5.86
C ARG A 97 13.45 -8.20 -6.87
N GLY A 98 14.66 -7.85 -6.47
CA GLY A 98 15.87 -8.17 -7.18
C GLY A 98 16.36 -9.56 -6.84
N PRO A 99 17.43 -9.97 -7.49
CA PRO A 99 18.17 -9.11 -8.39
C PRO A 99 17.57 -9.13 -9.78
N ILE A 100 17.67 -8.02 -10.45
CA ILE A 100 17.38 -7.99 -11.88
C ILE A 100 18.65 -8.45 -12.60
N LYS A 101 18.58 -8.56 -13.91
CA LYS A 101 19.73 -9.04 -14.66
C LYS A 101 20.90 -8.10 -14.48
N ALA A 102 22.09 -8.69 -14.45
CA ALA A 102 23.30 -7.94 -14.12
C ALA A 102 23.50 -6.72 -14.99
N GLN A 103 23.22 -6.83 -16.27
CA GLN A 103 23.45 -5.72 -17.16
C GLN A 103 22.54 -4.53 -16.89
N GLU A 104 21.54 -4.71 -16.03
CA GLU A 104 20.60 -3.66 -15.71
C GLU A 104 20.91 -2.98 -14.38
N GLN A 105 21.97 -3.39 -13.73
CA GLN A 105 22.29 -2.86 -12.41
C GLN A 105 23.41 -1.84 -12.49
N GLU A 106 23.05 -0.72 -13.03
CA GLU A 106 24.00 0.37 -13.25
C GLU A 106 23.92 1.36 -12.12
N ILE A 107 24.39 0.98 -10.98
CA ILE A 107 24.31 1.89 -9.83
C ILE A 107 25.60 2.60 -9.59
#